data_068ae2ef9b993783f1974c9ac5372d9c
#
_entry.id   068ae2ef9b993783f1974c9ac5372d9c
#
_cell.length_a   1.000
_cell.length_b   1.000
_cell.length_c   1.000
_cell.angle_alpha   90.00
_cell.angle_beta   90.00
_cell.angle_gamma   90.00
#
_symmetry.space_group_name_H-M   'P 1'
#
loop_
_entity.id
_entity.type
_entity.pdbx_description
1 polymer ?
#
loop_
_entity_poly.entity_id
_entity_poly.type
_entity_poly.pdbx_seq_one_letter_code
_entity_poly.pdbx_strand_id
1 'polypeptide(L)'
;MKRKIFSSLILFISLLIICNLSFAATVSASKTTMEVVDRSICEINIKDLGHFQKELTEFHSNSKDVVLTLTVENTATQETVSKPVEIFLVLDNSKSMTESYQNKAKNQYVIEAATKFTENLFNHFKNIKIGVVGFSSENYTTTYREGTLNDAKLLLSLSNSKDDVLASINSYTENGGPRTNIEAGLSVAESSFSNSSESEKYIVLISDGVPNLSLDTEHTMTYSGVNATNTKNKLKDLESKGYSIFSILMGSDDSKLENPEAPIVESTGKHLTYGELAEEVFGTVTSPTAGKFYYIDYEDLFSTINNDIYQNITVTKDNSLKNIVIKDYFPREILENFNFEYVKSPNIGKVSADVDPSDNSITWEIELLKEGEVATLSYKLTLKDEYNEEIVKKILPTNEKVDIDFETRDGKDKESSDVSPKIRLLVEEVPDNTISDKPIPQTGIYNVISTISVILIISILFN
;
A
#
# COMPACT_ATOMS: atom_id res chain seq x y z
N MET A 1 -66.63 -5.86 -77.73
CA MET A 1 -66.14 -6.88 -76.80
C MET A 1 -64.62 -7.19 -77.02
N LYS A 2 -64.14 -7.30 -78.25
CA LYS A 2 -62.72 -7.67 -78.53
C LYS A 2 -61.68 -6.61 -77.99
N ARG A 3 -61.96 -5.30 -78.01
CA ARG A 3 -61.06 -4.29 -77.51
C ARG A 3 -60.84 -4.28 -75.95
N LYS A 4 -61.88 -4.61 -75.17
CA LYS A 4 -61.79 -4.70 -73.71
C LYS A 4 -61.00 -5.94 -73.25
N ILE A 5 -61.09 -7.03 -73.98
CA ILE A 5 -60.31 -8.25 -73.65
C ILE A 5 -58.81 -8.03 -73.93
N PHE A 6 -58.51 -7.31 -75.03
CA PHE A 6 -57.06 -7.02 -75.34
C PHE A 6 -56.41 -6.06 -74.31
N SER A 7 -57.16 -5.04 -73.91
CA SER A 7 -56.69 -4.11 -72.87
C SER A 7 -56.51 -4.79 -71.52
N SER A 8 -57.36 -5.73 -71.15
CA SER A 8 -57.28 -6.53 -69.91
C SER A 8 -56.11 -7.53 -69.95
N LEU A 9 -55.85 -8.10 -71.17
CA LEU A 9 -54.73 -9.03 -71.39
C LEU A 9 -53.34 -8.31 -71.30
N ILE A 10 -53.23 -7.07 -71.83
CA ILE A 10 -52.04 -6.28 -71.76
C ILE A 10 -51.77 -5.85 -70.31
N LEU A 11 -52.82 -5.50 -69.53
CA LEU A 11 -52.66 -5.15 -68.12
C LEU A 11 -52.27 -6.38 -67.32
N PHE A 12 -52.75 -7.56 -67.60
CA PHE A 12 -52.39 -8.84 -66.94
C PHE A 12 -50.92 -9.24 -67.23
N ILE A 13 -50.48 -9.09 -68.49
CA ILE A 13 -49.10 -9.34 -68.89
C ILE A 13 -48.15 -8.35 -68.27
N SER A 14 -48.50 -7.05 -68.21
CA SER A 14 -47.67 -6.08 -67.55
C SER A 14 -47.60 -6.31 -66.03
N LEU A 15 -48.69 -6.82 -65.38
CA LEU A 15 -48.69 -7.18 -63.98
C LEU A 15 -47.85 -8.44 -63.72
N LEU A 16 -47.88 -9.42 -64.63
CA LEU A 16 -47.05 -10.62 -64.56
C LEU A 16 -45.56 -10.31 -64.77
N ILE A 17 -45.19 -9.31 -65.60
CA ILE A 17 -43.82 -8.88 -65.82
C ILE A 17 -43.35 -8.12 -64.59
N ILE A 18 -44.21 -7.34 -63.89
CA ILE A 18 -43.87 -6.63 -62.67
C ILE A 18 -43.73 -7.63 -61.48
N CYS A 19 -44.53 -8.70 -61.47
CA CYS A 19 -44.41 -9.74 -60.45
C CYS A 19 -43.20 -10.68 -60.62
N ASN A 20 -42.61 -10.74 -61.84
CA ASN A 20 -41.40 -11.51 -62.10
C ASN A 20 -40.10 -10.66 -62.04
N LEU A 21 -40.19 -9.36 -61.76
CA LEU A 21 -39.08 -8.61 -61.18
C LEU A 21 -39.06 -9.07 -59.70
N SER A 22 -38.73 -10.33 -59.46
CA SER A 22 -38.12 -10.70 -58.21
C SER A 22 -36.95 -9.79 -58.00
N PHE A 23 -37.07 -8.83 -57.08
CA PHE A 23 -35.97 -8.27 -56.45
C PHE A 23 -35.25 -9.49 -55.80
N ALA A 24 -34.29 -10.04 -56.51
CA ALA A 24 -33.22 -10.73 -55.83
C ALA A 24 -32.57 -9.62 -55.00
N ALA A 25 -33.08 -9.40 -53.77
CA ALA A 25 -32.32 -8.73 -52.75
C ALA A 25 -31.05 -9.57 -52.69
N THR A 26 -29.99 -9.09 -53.25
CA THR A 26 -28.65 -9.59 -53.01
C THR A 26 -28.49 -9.40 -51.51
N VAL A 27 -28.72 -10.47 -50.75
CA VAL A 27 -28.31 -10.52 -49.38
C VAL A 27 -26.79 -10.53 -49.43
N SER A 28 -26.22 -9.35 -49.46
CA SER A 28 -24.78 -9.19 -49.28
C SER A 28 -24.45 -9.80 -47.91
N ALA A 29 -23.72 -10.90 -47.94
CA ALA A 29 -23.32 -11.52 -46.70
C ALA A 29 -22.44 -10.51 -45.96
N SER A 30 -22.93 -9.96 -44.86
CA SER A 30 -22.13 -9.07 -44.00
C SER A 30 -21.34 -9.92 -43.02
N LYS A 31 -20.04 -9.62 -42.91
CA LYS A 31 -19.14 -10.23 -41.92
C LYS A 31 -18.87 -9.23 -40.83
N THR A 32 -19.26 -9.60 -39.61
CA THR A 32 -18.87 -8.79 -38.45
C THR A 32 -17.44 -9.10 -38.05
N THR A 33 -16.64 -8.06 -37.95
CA THR A 33 -15.26 -8.09 -37.45
C THR A 33 -15.15 -7.26 -36.18
N MET A 34 -14.09 -7.48 -35.42
CA MET A 34 -13.78 -6.70 -34.22
C MET A 34 -12.40 -6.07 -34.37
N GLU A 35 -12.23 -4.88 -33.83
CA GLU A 35 -10.95 -4.21 -33.73
C GLU A 35 -10.70 -3.67 -32.33
N VAL A 36 -9.43 -3.48 -31.97
CA VAL A 36 -9.03 -2.79 -30.74
C VAL A 36 -8.81 -1.32 -31.10
N VAL A 37 -9.59 -0.45 -30.48
CA VAL A 37 -9.54 1.02 -30.71
C VAL A 37 -8.55 1.69 -29.79
N ASP A 38 -8.43 1.18 -28.55
CA ASP A 38 -7.62 1.76 -27.49
C ASP A 38 -6.99 0.64 -26.66
N ARG A 39 -5.68 0.72 -26.43
CA ARG A 39 -4.91 -0.22 -25.61
C ARG A 39 -4.43 0.44 -24.31
N SER A 40 -5.17 1.41 -23.80
CA SER A 40 -4.84 2.03 -22.53
C SER A 40 -4.73 0.98 -21.43
N ILE A 41 -3.67 1.09 -20.64
CA ILE A 41 -3.44 0.24 -19.49
C ILE A 41 -4.09 0.92 -18.28
N CYS A 42 -4.95 0.19 -17.55
CA CYS A 42 -5.43 0.64 -16.27
C CYS A 42 -4.32 0.39 -15.24
N GLU A 43 -3.76 1.45 -14.69
CA GLU A 43 -2.71 1.37 -13.67
C GLU A 43 -3.21 2.01 -12.37
N ILE A 44 -2.95 1.35 -11.24
CA ILE A 44 -3.22 1.85 -9.90
C ILE A 44 -1.97 1.62 -9.06
N ASN A 45 -1.41 2.68 -8.49
CA ASN A 45 -0.30 2.57 -7.56
C ASN A 45 -0.78 2.13 -6.18
N ILE A 46 -0.15 1.12 -5.62
CA ILE A 46 -0.38 0.63 -4.26
C ILE A 46 0.70 1.25 -3.37
N LYS A 47 0.60 2.56 -3.13
CA LYS A 47 1.59 3.38 -2.40
C LYS A 47 3.00 3.18 -2.96
N ASP A 48 3.98 3.00 -2.07
CA ASP A 48 5.39 2.71 -2.38
C ASP A 48 5.71 1.20 -2.40
N LEU A 49 4.69 0.35 -2.34
CA LEU A 49 4.85 -1.08 -2.17
C LEU A 49 4.59 -1.89 -3.44
N GLY A 50 3.83 -1.35 -4.38
CA GLY A 50 3.50 -2.10 -5.58
C GLY A 50 2.55 -1.37 -6.51
N HIS A 51 2.07 -2.10 -7.48
CA HIS A 51 1.09 -1.58 -8.43
C HIS A 51 0.14 -2.67 -8.93
N PHE A 52 -1.01 -2.24 -9.37
CA PHE A 52 -1.97 -3.03 -10.11
C PHE A 52 -1.98 -2.56 -11.57
N GLN A 53 -2.08 -3.51 -12.49
CA GLN A 53 -2.28 -3.26 -13.91
C GLN A 53 -3.39 -4.13 -14.47
N LYS A 54 -4.17 -3.57 -15.41
CA LYS A 54 -5.05 -4.32 -16.29
C LYS A 54 -4.78 -3.91 -17.72
N GLU A 55 -4.50 -4.90 -18.55
CA GLU A 55 -4.17 -4.70 -19.97
C GLU A 55 -4.88 -5.70 -20.89
N LEU A 56 -5.05 -5.32 -22.14
CA LEU A 56 -5.50 -6.21 -23.21
C LEU A 56 -4.27 -6.93 -23.76
N THR A 57 -4.09 -8.20 -23.37
CA THR A 57 -2.91 -9.01 -23.73
C THR A 57 -3.03 -9.71 -25.05
N GLU A 58 -4.23 -10.20 -25.42
CA GLU A 58 -4.46 -10.91 -26.67
C GLU A 58 -5.71 -10.39 -27.40
N PHE A 59 -5.67 -10.42 -28.73
CA PHE A 59 -6.78 -10.05 -29.58
C PHE A 59 -6.86 -10.99 -30.79
N HIS A 60 -8.01 -11.59 -31.00
CA HIS A 60 -8.26 -12.50 -32.11
C HIS A 60 -9.45 -12.03 -32.95
N SER A 61 -9.15 -11.38 -34.08
CA SER A 61 -10.19 -10.82 -34.97
C SER A 61 -11.12 -11.86 -35.57
N ASN A 62 -10.62 -13.08 -35.83
CA ASN A 62 -11.41 -14.16 -36.44
C ASN A 62 -12.42 -14.76 -35.47
N SER A 63 -12.03 -15.05 -34.25
CA SER A 63 -12.90 -15.55 -33.17
C SER A 63 -13.66 -14.43 -32.46
N LYS A 64 -13.32 -13.18 -32.78
CA LYS A 64 -13.94 -11.98 -32.19
C LYS A 64 -13.85 -11.99 -30.65
N ASP A 65 -12.66 -12.25 -30.14
CA ASP A 65 -12.39 -12.29 -28.70
C ASP A 65 -11.17 -11.43 -28.32
N VAL A 66 -11.16 -11.01 -27.06
CA VAL A 66 -10.05 -10.33 -26.41
C VAL A 66 -9.74 -11.00 -25.09
N VAL A 67 -8.46 -11.07 -24.76
CA VAL A 67 -7.99 -11.51 -23.44
C VAL A 67 -7.49 -10.30 -22.65
N LEU A 68 -8.00 -10.17 -21.44
CA LEU A 68 -7.56 -9.16 -20.49
C LEU A 68 -6.83 -9.83 -19.35
N THR A 69 -5.70 -9.26 -18.96
CA THR A 69 -4.87 -9.73 -17.86
C THR A 69 -4.79 -8.67 -16.79
N LEU A 70 -5.09 -9.07 -15.56
CA LEU A 70 -4.95 -8.31 -14.34
C LEU A 70 -3.68 -8.78 -13.64
N THR A 71 -2.84 -7.84 -13.22
CA THR A 71 -1.60 -8.12 -12.52
C THR A 71 -1.52 -7.27 -11.28
N VAL A 72 -1.20 -7.87 -10.14
CA VAL A 72 -0.79 -7.18 -8.93
C VAL A 72 0.64 -7.56 -8.63
N GLU A 73 1.50 -6.59 -8.55
CA GLU A 73 2.90 -6.79 -8.23
C GLU A 73 3.26 -6.07 -6.92
N ASN A 74 3.86 -6.79 -6.00
CA ASN A 74 4.52 -6.20 -4.84
C ASN A 74 5.98 -5.94 -5.21
N THR A 75 6.29 -4.69 -5.56
CA THR A 75 7.63 -4.26 -5.99
C THR A 75 8.56 -3.90 -4.84
N ALA A 76 8.05 -3.97 -3.60
CA ALA A 76 8.88 -3.71 -2.44
C ALA A 76 10.05 -4.73 -2.41
N THR A 77 11.25 -4.21 -2.25
CA THR A 77 12.44 -5.03 -2.03
C THR A 77 13.04 -4.66 -0.69
N GLN A 78 13.60 -5.62 0.03
CA GLN A 78 14.29 -5.36 1.30
C GLN A 78 15.37 -4.26 1.18
N GLU A 79 15.94 -4.09 -0.01
CA GLU A 79 16.98 -3.07 -0.25
C GLU A 79 16.42 -1.66 -0.45
N THR A 80 15.17 -1.52 -0.93
CA THR A 80 14.56 -0.21 -1.22
C THR A 80 13.87 0.43 -0.02
N VAL A 81 13.63 -0.30 1.06
CA VAL A 81 12.84 0.16 2.21
C VAL A 81 13.64 0.28 3.51
N SER A 82 14.93 -0.03 3.52
CA SER A 82 15.73 0.28 4.72
C SER A 82 16.06 1.77 4.75
N LYS A 83 15.12 2.57 5.27
CA LYS A 83 15.44 3.94 5.65
C LYS A 83 16.68 3.91 6.55
N PRO A 84 17.57 4.91 6.45
CA PRO A 84 18.66 5.01 7.39
C PRO A 84 18.11 4.97 8.81
N VAL A 85 18.73 4.18 9.67
CA VAL A 85 18.34 4.07 11.08
C VAL A 85 19.31 4.86 11.94
N GLU A 86 18.79 5.77 12.76
CA GLU A 86 19.54 6.53 13.72
C GLU A 86 19.05 6.20 15.12
N ILE A 87 19.96 5.79 16.02
CA ILE A 87 19.62 5.41 17.39
C ILE A 87 20.47 6.21 18.34
N PHE A 88 19.88 6.81 19.38
CA PHE A 88 20.62 7.26 20.54
C PHE A 88 20.37 6.35 21.73
N LEU A 89 21.46 5.81 22.29
CA LEU A 89 21.46 5.19 23.60
C LEU A 89 21.60 6.31 24.63
N VAL A 90 20.57 6.52 25.46
CA VAL A 90 20.52 7.57 26.49
C VAL A 90 20.60 6.87 27.83
N LEU A 91 21.80 6.88 28.39
CA LEU A 91 22.20 6.02 29.52
C LEU A 91 22.33 6.83 30.80
N ASP A 92 21.66 6.36 31.85
CA ASP A 92 21.80 6.93 33.19
C ASP A 92 23.21 6.70 33.73
N ASN A 93 23.90 7.80 34.01
CA ASN A 93 25.21 7.81 34.61
C ASN A 93 25.18 8.43 36.03
N SER A 94 24.04 8.36 36.69
CA SER A 94 23.92 8.84 38.07
C SER A 94 24.70 7.93 39.03
N LYS A 95 24.99 8.45 40.22
CA LYS A 95 25.79 7.73 41.22
C LYS A 95 25.17 6.38 41.59
N SER A 96 23.87 6.24 41.61
CA SER A 96 23.16 4.98 41.91
C SER A 96 23.55 3.85 40.96
N MET A 97 23.90 4.19 39.71
CA MET A 97 24.31 3.18 38.70
C MET A 97 25.65 2.52 39.03
N THR A 98 26.46 3.09 39.93
CA THR A 98 27.72 2.48 40.43
C THR A 98 27.50 1.53 41.60
N GLU A 99 26.31 1.52 42.19
CA GLU A 99 25.96 0.61 43.27
C GLU A 99 25.84 -0.82 42.77
N SER A 100 26.08 -1.78 43.67
CA SER A 100 25.98 -3.21 43.33
C SER A 100 24.56 -3.71 43.52
N TYR A 101 24.10 -4.48 42.53
CA TYR A 101 22.95 -5.35 42.63
C TYR A 101 23.43 -6.81 42.38
N GLN A 102 23.14 -7.72 43.30
CA GLN A 102 23.58 -9.13 43.22
C GLN A 102 25.07 -9.30 42.91
N ASN A 103 25.93 -8.55 43.59
CA ASN A 103 27.44 -8.56 43.43
C ASN A 103 27.96 -8.03 42.09
N LYS A 104 27.14 -7.38 41.27
CA LYS A 104 27.52 -6.75 40.02
C LYS A 104 27.05 -5.30 40.03
N ALA A 105 27.88 -4.34 39.60
CA ALA A 105 27.47 -2.95 39.51
C ALA A 105 26.33 -2.80 38.48
N LYS A 106 25.31 -1.99 38.78
CA LYS A 106 24.15 -1.78 37.94
C LYS A 106 24.52 -1.35 36.52
N ASN A 107 25.52 -0.48 36.36
CA ASN A 107 26.02 -0.03 35.07
C ASN A 107 26.63 -1.19 34.22
N GLN A 108 27.11 -2.26 34.85
CA GLN A 108 27.64 -3.42 34.12
C GLN A 108 26.54 -4.20 33.39
N TYR A 109 25.31 -4.24 33.95
CA TYR A 109 24.15 -4.80 33.23
C TYR A 109 23.85 -4.01 31.98
N VAL A 110 23.93 -2.65 32.05
CA VAL A 110 23.71 -1.77 30.91
C VAL A 110 24.78 -1.97 29.84
N ILE A 111 26.07 -2.02 30.23
CA ILE A 111 27.19 -2.22 29.30
C ILE A 111 27.01 -3.53 28.53
N GLU A 112 26.75 -4.65 29.23
CA GLU A 112 26.60 -5.96 28.60
C GLU A 112 25.42 -6.00 27.63
N ALA A 113 24.25 -5.47 28.07
CA ALA A 113 23.05 -5.44 27.26
C ALA A 113 23.21 -4.53 26.04
N ALA A 114 23.73 -3.30 26.21
CA ALA A 114 23.93 -2.34 25.14
C ALA A 114 25.02 -2.78 24.14
N THR A 115 26.10 -3.45 24.63
CA THR A 115 27.14 -4.03 23.78
C THR A 115 26.54 -5.05 22.83
N LYS A 116 25.81 -6.03 23.35
CA LYS A 116 25.21 -7.08 22.52
C LYS A 116 24.15 -6.54 21.55
N PHE A 117 23.35 -5.60 22.02
CA PHE A 117 22.37 -4.89 21.19
C PHE A 117 23.02 -4.17 20.01
N THR A 118 24.11 -3.42 20.29
CA THR A 118 24.89 -2.75 19.25
C THR A 118 25.43 -3.73 18.21
N GLU A 119 26.05 -4.83 18.67
CA GLU A 119 26.55 -5.88 17.76
C GLU A 119 25.44 -6.43 16.86
N ASN A 120 24.29 -6.77 17.43
CA ASN A 120 23.15 -7.31 16.72
C ASN A 120 22.62 -6.32 15.67
N LEU A 121 22.48 -5.03 16.03
CA LEU A 121 22.00 -3.99 15.13
C LEU A 121 22.94 -3.76 13.94
N PHE A 122 24.26 -3.66 14.17
CA PHE A 122 25.23 -3.51 13.08
C PHE A 122 25.32 -4.75 12.18
N ASN A 123 24.99 -5.93 12.69
CA ASN A 123 24.90 -7.13 11.88
C ASN A 123 23.61 -7.16 11.02
N HIS A 124 22.55 -6.50 11.48
CA HIS A 124 21.26 -6.49 10.80
C HIS A 124 21.15 -5.36 9.77
N PHE A 125 21.52 -4.14 10.15
CA PHE A 125 21.36 -2.95 9.30
C PHE A 125 22.68 -2.59 8.60
N LYS A 126 22.62 -2.40 7.29
CA LYS A 126 23.75 -1.85 6.52
C LYS A 126 23.90 -0.32 6.68
N ASN A 127 22.79 0.36 6.93
CA ASN A 127 22.72 1.82 7.00
C ASN A 127 22.20 2.29 8.37
N ILE A 128 23.02 2.06 9.40
CA ILE A 128 22.70 2.44 10.78
C ILE A 128 23.77 3.39 11.32
N LYS A 129 23.33 4.33 12.15
CA LYS A 129 24.20 5.16 12.99
C LYS A 129 23.69 5.12 14.42
N ILE A 130 24.61 4.93 15.34
CA ILE A 130 24.30 4.92 16.77
C ILE A 130 25.13 6.01 17.47
N GLY A 131 24.46 6.82 18.28
CA GLY A 131 25.07 7.78 19.19
C GLY A 131 24.87 7.36 20.64
N VAL A 132 25.67 7.93 21.54
CA VAL A 132 25.60 7.63 22.98
C VAL A 132 25.57 8.94 23.77
N VAL A 133 24.60 9.05 24.66
CA VAL A 133 24.47 10.18 25.62
C VAL A 133 24.46 9.58 27.02
N GLY A 134 25.27 10.12 27.90
CA GLY A 134 25.21 9.84 29.33
C GLY A 134 24.56 11.02 30.06
N PHE A 135 23.68 10.72 31.01
CA PHE A 135 23.04 11.78 31.81
C PHE A 135 23.09 11.49 33.32
N SER A 136 23.17 12.53 34.13
CA SER A 136 23.10 12.47 35.60
C SER A 136 22.79 13.87 36.15
N SER A 137 23.71 14.43 36.87
CA SER A 137 23.86 15.86 37.21
C SER A 137 25.33 16.19 37.32
N GLU A 138 25.68 17.45 37.25
CA GLU A 138 27.06 17.87 37.61
C GLU A 138 27.33 17.59 39.10
N ASN A 139 28.57 17.21 39.41
CA ASN A 139 29.02 17.09 40.79
C ASN A 139 29.11 18.47 41.47
N TYR A 140 28.32 18.67 42.53
CA TYR A 140 28.32 19.90 43.30
C TYR A 140 28.08 19.64 44.80
N THR A 141 28.50 20.55 45.58
CA THR A 141 28.47 20.45 47.05
C THR A 141 27.28 21.18 47.68
N THR A 142 26.45 21.87 46.90
CA THR A 142 25.31 22.65 47.39
C THR A 142 24.00 21.90 47.27
N THR A 143 23.10 22.19 48.21
CA THR A 143 21.82 21.46 48.34
C THR A 143 20.78 21.86 47.30
N TYR A 144 20.98 22.99 46.63
CA TYR A 144 20.01 23.54 45.67
C TYR A 144 20.68 23.87 44.35
N ARG A 145 20.11 23.41 43.27
CA ARG A 145 20.58 23.70 41.92
C ARG A 145 19.46 23.49 40.88
N GLU A 146 19.51 24.34 39.87
CA GLU A 146 18.75 24.17 38.62
C GLU A 146 19.42 23.10 37.78
N GLY A 147 18.61 22.25 37.13
CA GLY A 147 19.09 21.35 36.10
C GLY A 147 19.50 22.13 34.86
N THR A 148 20.55 21.68 34.20
CA THR A 148 21.09 22.29 33.00
C THR A 148 21.38 21.24 31.94
N LEU A 149 21.59 21.64 30.69
CA LEU A 149 22.01 20.71 29.62
C LEU A 149 23.39 20.08 29.95
N ASN A 150 24.21 20.68 30.80
CA ASN A 150 25.48 20.08 31.25
C ASN A 150 25.31 18.86 32.15
N ASP A 151 24.08 18.59 32.62
CA ASP A 151 23.75 17.36 33.34
C ASP A 151 23.73 16.13 32.40
N ALA A 152 23.80 16.36 31.09
CA ALA A 152 23.99 15.32 30.08
C ALA A 152 25.20 15.61 29.18
N LYS A 153 25.86 14.56 28.72
CA LYS A 153 27.01 14.63 27.83
C LYS A 153 26.78 13.79 26.59
N LEU A 154 27.06 14.38 25.44
CA LEU A 154 27.22 13.63 24.21
C LEU A 154 28.54 12.86 24.27
N LEU A 155 28.50 11.59 24.56
CA LEU A 155 29.68 10.72 24.65
C LEU A 155 30.14 10.29 23.24
N LEU A 156 29.19 10.09 22.33
CA LEU A 156 29.46 9.80 20.91
C LEU A 156 28.36 10.40 20.05
N SER A 157 28.74 11.18 19.06
CA SER A 157 27.82 11.59 17.97
C SER A 157 27.43 10.38 17.13
N LEU A 158 26.36 10.50 16.32
CA LEU A 158 25.94 9.45 15.42
C LEU A 158 27.11 8.88 14.60
N SER A 159 27.47 7.65 14.86
CA SER A 159 28.58 6.94 14.21
C SER A 159 28.08 5.66 13.51
N ASN A 160 28.63 5.36 12.34
CA ASN A 160 28.47 4.09 11.63
C ASN A 160 29.64 3.11 11.95
N SER A 161 30.51 3.48 12.88
CA SER A 161 31.58 2.62 13.38
C SER A 161 31.13 1.86 14.63
N LYS A 162 30.95 0.54 14.50
CA LYS A 162 30.62 -0.32 15.62
C LYS A 162 31.61 -0.19 16.78
N ASP A 163 32.89 -0.14 16.46
CA ASP A 163 33.96 -0.10 17.46
C ASP A 163 33.94 1.20 18.28
N ASP A 164 33.62 2.36 17.64
CA ASP A 164 33.48 3.62 18.35
C ASP A 164 32.28 3.60 19.30
N VAL A 165 31.16 2.99 18.88
CA VAL A 165 29.97 2.86 19.73
C VAL A 165 30.28 1.96 20.94
N LEU A 166 30.92 0.81 20.72
CA LEU A 166 31.31 -0.10 21.81
C LEU A 166 32.29 0.54 22.77
N ALA A 167 33.28 1.30 22.26
CA ALA A 167 34.22 2.05 23.10
C ALA A 167 33.48 3.08 23.95
N SER A 168 32.52 3.82 23.38
CA SER A 168 31.72 4.80 24.09
C SER A 168 30.84 4.17 25.18
N ILE A 169 30.18 3.06 24.90
CA ILE A 169 29.37 2.29 25.88
C ILE A 169 30.27 1.86 27.06
N ASN A 170 31.47 1.37 26.80
CA ASN A 170 32.39 0.94 27.85
C ASN A 170 32.93 2.10 28.72
N SER A 171 32.95 3.33 28.18
CA SER A 171 33.46 4.52 28.87
C SER A 171 32.42 5.33 29.60
N TYR A 172 31.11 5.02 29.46
CA TYR A 172 30.05 5.90 29.99
C TYR A 172 29.98 5.97 31.53
N THR A 173 30.65 5.07 32.22
CA THR A 173 30.51 4.84 33.66
C THR A 173 31.37 5.75 34.56
N GLU A 174 32.10 6.67 33.98
CA GLU A 174 33.00 7.49 34.77
C GLU A 174 32.34 8.73 35.37
N ASN A 175 32.19 8.75 36.69
CA ASN A 175 31.92 9.94 37.51
C ASN A 175 30.61 10.67 37.27
N GLY A 176 29.50 9.96 37.29
CA GLY A 176 28.17 10.58 37.27
C GLY A 176 27.85 11.32 38.59
N GLY A 177 27.06 12.38 38.48
CA GLY A 177 26.56 13.14 39.60
C GLY A 177 25.47 12.41 40.40
N PRO A 178 25.04 13.02 41.52
CA PRO A 178 24.13 12.34 42.44
C PRO A 178 22.65 12.37 42.04
N ARG A 179 22.30 12.93 40.86
CA ARG A 179 20.93 13.15 40.45
C ARG A 179 20.68 12.62 39.02
N THR A 180 19.39 12.53 38.68
CA THR A 180 18.89 11.92 37.46
C THR A 180 18.11 12.96 36.67
N ASN A 181 18.77 13.66 35.73
CA ASN A 181 18.14 14.61 34.81
C ASN A 181 17.89 13.99 33.44
N ILE A 182 16.79 13.23 33.33
CA ILE A 182 16.41 12.57 32.11
C ILE A 182 16.07 13.55 30.97
N GLU A 183 15.44 14.70 31.33
CA GLU A 183 15.11 15.75 30.36
C GLU A 183 16.35 16.28 29.65
N ALA A 184 17.45 16.48 30.37
CA ALA A 184 18.72 16.89 29.79
C ALA A 184 19.27 15.82 28.84
N GLY A 185 19.25 14.54 29.24
CA GLY A 185 19.64 13.40 28.37
C GLY A 185 18.87 13.33 27.07
N LEU A 186 17.56 13.43 27.14
CA LEU A 186 16.68 13.45 25.98
C LEU A 186 16.92 14.66 25.07
N SER A 187 17.18 15.85 25.67
CA SER A 187 17.41 17.08 24.94
C SER A 187 18.74 17.08 24.19
N VAL A 188 19.79 16.52 24.80
CA VAL A 188 21.11 16.35 24.15
C VAL A 188 20.97 15.32 23.00
N ALA A 189 20.28 14.22 23.19
CA ALA A 189 20.04 13.26 22.14
C ALA A 189 19.27 13.88 20.96
N GLU A 190 18.16 14.58 21.23
CA GLU A 190 17.38 15.27 20.20
C GLU A 190 18.22 16.21 19.34
N SER A 191 18.99 17.08 19.99
CA SER A 191 19.82 18.06 19.28
C SER A 191 20.98 17.44 18.49
N SER A 192 21.29 16.17 18.75
CA SER A 192 22.38 15.42 18.13
C SER A 192 21.95 14.49 16.99
N PHE A 193 20.65 14.31 16.76
CA PHE A 193 20.15 13.62 15.58
C PHE A 193 20.42 14.42 14.30
N SER A 194 20.51 13.72 13.18
CA SER A 194 20.59 14.39 11.88
C SER A 194 19.28 15.12 11.53
N ASN A 195 19.38 16.13 10.66
CA ASN A 195 18.21 16.84 10.13
C ASN A 195 17.50 16.05 9.01
N SER A 196 17.90 14.79 8.75
CA SER A 196 17.26 13.96 7.73
C SER A 196 15.84 13.61 8.13
N SER A 197 14.89 13.90 7.23
CA SER A 197 13.50 13.45 7.34
C SER A 197 13.31 11.99 6.87
N GLU A 198 14.31 11.42 6.20
CA GLU A 198 14.27 10.07 5.68
C GLU A 198 14.71 9.01 6.68
N SER A 199 15.43 9.43 7.74
CA SER A 199 15.92 8.51 8.76
C SER A 199 14.85 8.17 9.78
N GLU A 200 14.78 6.89 10.14
CA GLU A 200 14.02 6.44 11.31
C GLU A 200 14.84 6.73 12.57
N LYS A 201 14.24 7.39 13.54
CA LYS A 201 14.93 7.88 14.73
C LYS A 201 14.41 7.19 15.97
N TYR A 202 15.32 6.54 16.68
CA TYR A 202 15.03 5.79 17.89
C TYR A 202 15.82 6.31 19.07
N ILE A 203 15.18 6.35 20.24
CA ILE A 203 15.82 6.62 21.53
C ILE A 203 15.62 5.38 22.40
N VAL A 204 16.71 4.85 22.94
CA VAL A 204 16.70 3.80 23.97
C VAL A 204 17.19 4.41 25.25
N LEU A 205 16.26 4.76 26.13
CA LEU A 205 16.52 5.37 27.44
C LEU A 205 16.61 4.26 28.50
N ILE A 206 17.71 4.25 29.27
CA ILE A 206 17.93 3.28 30.36
C ILE A 206 18.29 4.03 31.62
N SER A 207 17.53 3.79 32.70
CA SER A 207 17.74 4.41 34.01
C SER A 207 17.39 3.44 35.15
N ASP A 208 17.98 3.62 36.32
CA ASP A 208 17.59 2.97 37.57
C ASP A 208 16.77 3.89 38.50
N GLY A 209 16.38 5.08 38.00
CA GLY A 209 15.65 6.05 38.78
C GLY A 209 14.64 6.86 37.98
N VAL A 210 13.63 7.37 38.68
CA VAL A 210 12.72 8.39 38.15
C VAL A 210 13.38 9.77 38.12
N PRO A 211 12.90 10.73 37.27
CA PRO A 211 13.48 12.03 37.18
C PRO A 211 13.39 12.79 38.53
N ASN A 212 14.51 13.17 39.06
CA ASN A 212 14.62 13.98 40.30
C ASN A 212 15.32 15.33 40.07
N LEU A 213 15.60 15.66 38.83
CA LEU A 213 16.07 16.94 38.34
C LEU A 213 15.55 17.15 36.92
N SER A 214 15.26 18.38 36.51
CA SER A 214 14.85 18.73 35.15
C SER A 214 15.41 20.12 34.79
N LEU A 215 15.33 20.48 33.51
CA LEU A 215 15.73 21.80 33.03
C LEU A 215 14.80 22.87 33.61
N ASP A 216 15.33 24.07 33.86
CA ASP A 216 14.58 25.23 34.34
C ASP A 216 13.77 25.04 35.64
N THR A 217 14.16 24.07 36.49
CA THR A 217 13.51 23.90 37.76
C THR A 217 14.27 24.65 38.88
N GLU A 218 13.63 25.67 39.42
CA GLU A 218 14.09 26.27 40.64
C GLU A 218 13.93 25.27 41.79
N HIS A 219 15.05 24.78 42.35
CA HIS A 219 15.16 24.41 43.75
C HIS A 219 14.55 23.12 44.26
N THR A 220 14.25 22.14 43.49
CA THR A 220 13.68 20.95 44.12
C THR A 220 14.65 19.80 44.24
N MET A 221 15.08 19.61 45.49
CA MET A 221 15.86 18.43 45.89
C MET A 221 15.07 17.14 46.01
N THR A 222 13.78 17.20 45.79
CA THR A 222 12.86 16.10 45.95
C THR A 222 12.26 15.74 44.62
N TYR A 223 11.73 14.52 44.52
CA TYR A 223 10.94 14.04 43.41
C TYR A 223 9.70 14.91 43.20
N SER A 224 9.92 16.15 42.74
CA SER A 224 8.81 17.07 42.54
C SER A 224 8.00 16.69 41.31
N GLY A 225 6.70 16.95 41.36
CA GLY A 225 5.80 16.77 40.22
C GLY A 225 6.27 17.56 38.97
N VAL A 226 7.07 18.62 39.16
CA VAL A 226 7.65 19.42 38.07
C VAL A 226 8.68 18.62 37.28
N ASN A 227 9.60 17.89 37.94
CA ASN A 227 10.61 17.07 37.27
C ASN A 227 9.93 15.96 36.42
N ALA A 228 8.91 15.30 36.99
CA ALA A 228 8.11 14.32 36.30
C ALA A 228 7.38 14.94 35.10
N THR A 229 6.73 16.09 35.30
CA THR A 229 5.96 16.77 34.25
C THR A 229 6.88 17.24 33.10
N ASN A 230 8.05 17.82 33.38
CA ASN A 230 8.97 18.27 32.36
C ASN A 230 9.52 17.11 31.54
N THR A 231 9.91 16.01 32.18
CA THR A 231 10.35 14.79 31.47
C THR A 231 9.22 14.19 30.61
N LYS A 232 8.00 14.10 31.15
CA LYS A 232 6.82 13.64 30.41
C LYS A 232 6.52 14.51 29.19
N ASN A 233 6.58 15.84 29.34
CA ASN A 233 6.36 16.77 28.24
C ASN A 233 7.45 16.62 27.16
N LYS A 234 8.70 16.41 27.56
CA LYS A 234 9.81 16.16 26.65
C LYS A 234 9.61 14.88 25.85
N LEU A 235 9.18 13.79 26.48
CA LEU A 235 8.86 12.53 25.80
C LEU A 235 7.74 12.71 24.76
N LYS A 236 6.66 13.41 25.13
CA LYS A 236 5.54 13.71 24.22
C LYS A 236 5.96 14.61 23.06
N ASP A 237 6.80 15.60 23.30
CA ASP A 237 7.35 16.47 22.25
C ASP A 237 8.14 15.64 21.23
N LEU A 238 9.02 14.77 21.70
CA LEU A 238 9.81 13.87 20.85
C LEU A 238 8.89 12.91 20.05
N GLU A 239 7.89 12.32 20.70
CA GLU A 239 6.91 11.48 20.02
C GLU A 239 6.19 12.24 18.90
N SER A 240 5.74 13.47 19.18
CA SER A 240 5.06 14.32 18.20
C SER A 240 5.93 14.68 17.00
N LYS A 241 7.24 14.64 17.16
CA LYS A 241 8.26 14.85 16.11
C LYS A 241 8.62 13.55 15.36
N GLY A 242 7.98 12.44 15.68
CA GLY A 242 8.16 11.15 15.00
C GLY A 242 9.33 10.30 15.55
N TYR A 243 9.83 10.57 16.74
CA TYR A 243 10.82 9.71 17.38
C TYR A 243 10.15 8.49 18.02
N SER A 244 10.72 7.30 17.85
CA SER A 244 10.32 6.11 18.57
C SER A 244 11.17 5.94 19.84
N ILE A 245 10.51 5.91 21.01
CA ILE A 245 11.20 5.95 22.29
C ILE A 245 10.95 4.64 23.05
N PHE A 246 12.01 3.96 23.43
CA PHE A 246 11.99 2.82 24.34
C PHE A 246 12.56 3.26 25.68
N SER A 247 11.73 3.36 26.71
CA SER A 247 12.13 3.77 28.05
C SER A 247 12.20 2.54 28.95
N ILE A 248 13.34 2.31 29.56
CA ILE A 248 13.58 1.18 30.46
C ILE A 248 13.93 1.75 31.83
N LEU A 249 13.11 1.41 32.83
CA LEU A 249 13.40 1.66 34.22
C LEU A 249 13.74 0.33 34.89
N MET A 250 14.90 0.26 35.51
CA MET A 250 15.39 -0.91 36.23
C MET A 250 15.21 -0.74 37.74
N GLY A 251 14.81 -1.81 38.41
CA GLY A 251 14.70 -1.83 39.86
C GLY A 251 13.31 -2.18 40.33
N SER A 252 13.09 -3.44 40.56
CA SER A 252 11.77 -4.04 40.79
C SER A 252 11.56 -4.53 42.23
N ASP A 253 12.30 -4.02 43.18
CA ASP A 253 11.96 -4.36 44.52
C ASP A 253 10.66 -3.63 44.91
N ASP A 254 9.53 -4.34 44.90
CA ASP A 254 8.21 -3.80 45.24
C ASP A 254 8.21 -3.08 46.58
N SER A 255 9.10 -3.46 47.51
CA SER A 255 9.27 -2.76 48.82
C SER A 255 9.87 -1.34 48.62
N LYS A 256 10.52 -1.02 47.51
CA LYS A 256 11.04 0.31 47.18
C LYS A 256 10.04 1.18 46.42
N LEU A 257 8.93 0.62 45.98
CA LEU A 257 7.86 1.38 45.33
C LEU A 257 7.12 2.28 46.32
N GLU A 258 7.16 1.95 47.61
CA GLU A 258 6.55 2.71 48.72
C GLU A 258 7.59 3.61 49.38
N ASN A 259 8.19 4.55 48.68
CA ASN A 259 9.04 5.56 49.34
C ASN A 259 8.14 6.64 49.98
N PRO A 260 8.24 6.88 51.29
CA PRO A 260 7.48 7.95 51.95
C PRO A 260 7.82 9.34 51.47
N GLU A 261 8.93 9.51 50.74
CA GLU A 261 9.37 10.76 50.06
C GLU A 261 8.87 10.85 48.61
N ALA A 262 8.10 9.87 48.14
CA ALA A 262 7.56 9.92 46.79
C ALA A 262 6.72 11.20 46.57
N PRO A 263 6.77 11.82 45.40
CA PRO A 263 6.08 13.06 45.17
C PRO A 263 4.58 12.95 45.40
N ILE A 264 4.02 13.96 46.05
CA ILE A 264 2.59 14.15 46.15
C ILE A 264 2.13 14.66 44.79
N VAL A 265 1.18 13.94 44.17
CA VAL A 265 0.43 14.53 43.04
C VAL A 265 -0.44 15.64 43.61
N GLU A 266 -0.11 16.88 43.34
CA GLU A 266 -0.78 18.07 43.88
C GLU A 266 -2.32 18.02 43.66
N SER A 267 -2.77 17.42 42.56
CA SER A 267 -4.19 17.31 42.25
C SER A 267 -4.98 16.29 43.11
N THR A 268 -4.30 15.34 43.75
CA THR A 268 -4.98 14.26 44.49
C THR A 268 -4.54 14.15 45.95
N GLY A 269 -3.45 14.80 46.35
CA GLY A 269 -2.85 14.69 47.67
C GLY A 269 -2.31 13.30 48.00
N LYS A 270 -2.24 12.39 47.02
CA LYS A 270 -1.80 11.01 47.18
C LYS A 270 -0.29 10.92 46.86
N HIS A 271 0.45 10.23 47.73
CA HIS A 271 1.82 9.84 47.43
C HIS A 271 1.82 8.79 46.31
N LEU A 272 2.59 9.01 45.25
CA LEU A 272 2.85 8.00 44.27
C LEU A 272 3.99 7.09 44.71
N THR A 273 3.89 5.82 44.41
CA THR A 273 5.05 4.91 44.43
C THR A 273 6.00 5.22 43.29
N TYR A 274 7.24 4.73 43.37
CA TYR A 274 8.19 4.88 42.26
C TYR A 274 7.65 4.28 40.95
N GLY A 275 7.01 3.11 41.02
CA GLY A 275 6.39 2.47 39.87
C GLY A 275 5.24 3.28 39.28
N GLU A 276 4.35 3.82 40.14
CA GLU A 276 3.24 4.69 39.70
C GLU A 276 3.77 5.96 39.02
N LEU A 277 4.84 6.56 39.57
CA LEU A 277 5.46 7.75 38.98
C LEU A 277 6.16 7.42 37.66
N ALA A 278 6.84 6.28 37.58
CA ALA A 278 7.47 5.81 36.38
C ALA A 278 6.43 5.56 35.27
N GLU A 279 5.32 4.91 35.59
CA GLU A 279 4.22 4.69 34.67
C GLU A 279 3.60 6.02 34.20
N GLU A 280 3.43 6.98 35.11
CA GLU A 280 2.91 8.29 34.75
C GLU A 280 3.84 9.06 33.80
N VAL A 281 5.15 8.98 33.99
CA VAL A 281 6.15 9.68 33.16
C VAL A 281 6.37 8.99 31.83
N PHE A 282 6.62 7.68 31.85
CA PHE A 282 7.09 6.90 30.69
C PHE A 282 5.99 6.14 29.99
N GLY A 283 4.95 5.69 30.70
CA GLY A 283 3.83 4.95 30.14
C GLY A 283 2.93 5.77 29.22
N THR A 284 3.14 7.07 29.12
CA THR A 284 2.36 7.96 28.24
C THR A 284 2.75 7.89 26.76
N VAL A 285 3.85 7.25 26.44
CA VAL A 285 4.26 6.94 25.05
C VAL A 285 3.52 5.66 24.65
N THR A 286 2.28 5.79 24.22
CA THR A 286 1.34 4.68 24.00
C THR A 286 1.19 4.26 22.54
N SER A 287 1.81 4.96 21.60
CA SER A 287 1.73 4.59 20.19
C SER A 287 2.53 3.32 19.92
N PRO A 288 1.94 2.30 19.25
CA PRO A 288 2.68 1.09 18.85
C PRO A 288 3.89 1.38 17.95
N THR A 289 3.89 2.54 17.29
CA THR A 289 4.98 3.01 16.41
C THR A 289 5.98 3.90 17.12
N ALA A 290 5.65 4.46 18.30
CA ALA A 290 6.44 5.45 19.01
C ALA A 290 7.35 4.88 20.12
N GLY A 291 7.29 3.57 20.36
CA GLY A 291 8.09 2.92 21.40
C GLY A 291 7.24 2.35 22.55
N LYS A 292 7.92 1.91 23.60
CA LYS A 292 7.31 1.27 24.77
C LYS A 292 8.04 1.64 26.03
N PHE A 293 7.34 1.54 27.15
CA PHE A 293 7.90 1.60 28.49
C PHE A 293 8.03 0.18 29.07
N TYR A 294 9.19 -0.07 29.71
CA TYR A 294 9.50 -1.33 30.38
C TYR A 294 9.94 -1.00 31.82
N TYR A 295 9.25 -1.62 32.79
CA TYR A 295 9.65 -1.61 34.20
C TYR A 295 10.09 -3.02 34.58
N ILE A 296 11.40 -3.22 34.81
CA ILE A 296 12.04 -4.55 34.84
C ILE A 296 13.09 -4.66 35.94
N ASP A 297 13.45 -5.89 36.24
CA ASP A 297 14.65 -6.21 37.02
C ASP A 297 15.92 -6.00 36.22
N TYR A 298 17.04 -5.77 36.92
CA TYR A 298 18.36 -5.64 36.25
C TYR A 298 18.73 -6.86 35.43
N GLU A 299 18.33 -8.07 35.87
CA GLU A 299 18.61 -9.33 35.18
C GLU A 299 17.87 -9.44 33.86
N ASP A 300 16.68 -8.82 33.76
CA ASP A 300 15.85 -8.86 32.58
C ASP A 300 16.28 -7.85 31.51
N LEU A 301 17.16 -6.90 31.83
CA LEU A 301 17.60 -5.85 30.90
C LEU A 301 18.18 -6.43 29.62
N PHE A 302 19.02 -7.46 29.76
CA PHE A 302 19.66 -8.10 28.60
C PHE A 302 18.60 -8.70 27.63
N SER A 303 17.63 -9.42 28.18
CA SER A 303 16.55 -10.03 27.37
C SER A 303 15.62 -8.99 26.78
N THR A 304 15.22 -7.98 27.54
CA THR A 304 14.35 -6.90 27.08
C THR A 304 14.97 -6.13 25.91
N ILE A 305 16.24 -5.72 26.02
CA ILE A 305 16.90 -4.99 24.94
C ILE A 305 17.14 -5.88 23.72
N ASN A 306 17.69 -7.07 23.93
CA ASN A 306 18.17 -7.92 22.84
C ASN A 306 17.09 -8.77 22.17
N ASN A 307 15.93 -8.92 22.79
CA ASN A 307 14.79 -9.60 22.18
C ASN A 307 13.71 -8.58 21.82
N ASP A 308 13.07 -7.95 22.83
CA ASP A 308 11.88 -7.14 22.58
C ASP A 308 12.17 -5.85 21.82
N ILE A 309 13.14 -5.05 22.28
CA ILE A 309 13.47 -3.77 21.63
C ILE A 309 14.17 -4.04 20.28
N TYR A 310 15.09 -5.00 20.24
CA TYR A 310 15.73 -5.41 19.00
C TYR A 310 14.70 -5.84 17.95
N GLN A 311 13.73 -6.67 18.31
CA GLN A 311 12.65 -7.06 17.39
C GLN A 311 11.80 -5.88 16.95
N ASN A 312 11.44 -4.96 17.85
CA ASN A 312 10.66 -3.78 17.48
C ASN A 312 11.38 -2.84 16.51
N ILE A 313 12.72 -2.76 16.58
CA ILE A 313 13.54 -1.95 15.65
C ILE A 313 13.84 -2.71 14.36
N THR A 314 14.06 -4.04 14.47
CA THR A 314 14.50 -4.88 13.35
C THR A 314 13.35 -5.62 12.67
N VAL A 315 12.14 -5.59 13.23
CA VAL A 315 10.97 -6.04 12.45
C VAL A 315 11.02 -5.27 11.15
N THR A 316 11.59 -5.93 10.17
CA THR A 316 11.50 -5.52 8.77
C THR A 316 10.04 -5.13 8.59
N LYS A 317 9.81 -3.87 8.26
CA LYS A 317 8.47 -3.39 7.98
C LYS A 317 7.89 -4.42 7.05
N ASP A 318 6.86 -5.10 7.51
CA ASP A 318 6.17 -6.11 6.69
C ASP A 318 5.61 -5.37 5.47
N ASN A 319 6.37 -5.42 4.39
CA ASN A 319 6.02 -4.80 3.12
C ASN A 319 5.07 -5.68 2.31
N SER A 320 4.58 -6.76 2.90
CA SER A 320 3.53 -7.56 2.29
C SER A 320 2.26 -6.75 2.11
N LEU A 321 1.62 -6.94 0.97
CA LEU A 321 0.26 -6.48 0.74
C LEU A 321 -0.69 -7.57 1.25
N LYS A 322 -1.68 -7.17 2.03
CA LYS A 322 -2.64 -8.09 2.67
C LYS A 322 -4.06 -7.73 2.29
N ASN A 323 -4.94 -8.73 2.36
CA ASN A 323 -6.37 -8.55 2.17
C ASN A 323 -6.71 -7.73 0.93
N ILE A 324 -5.98 -8.01 -0.19
CA ILE A 324 -6.22 -7.32 -1.46
C ILE A 324 -7.52 -7.85 -2.04
N VAL A 325 -8.45 -6.94 -2.33
CA VAL A 325 -9.72 -7.24 -2.99
C VAL A 325 -9.85 -6.36 -4.22
N ILE A 326 -9.84 -6.99 -5.39
CA ILE A 326 -9.97 -6.31 -6.67
C ILE A 326 -11.37 -6.58 -7.20
N LYS A 327 -12.11 -5.52 -7.51
CA LYS A 327 -13.38 -5.58 -8.23
C LYS A 327 -13.25 -4.94 -9.59
N ASP A 328 -13.46 -5.73 -10.63
CA ASP A 328 -13.47 -5.28 -12.02
C ASP A 328 -14.91 -5.25 -12.53
N TYR A 329 -15.44 -4.05 -12.79
CA TYR A 329 -16.84 -3.80 -13.13
C TYR A 329 -17.02 -3.72 -14.63
N PHE A 330 -17.95 -4.48 -15.17
CA PHE A 330 -18.23 -4.54 -16.60
C PHE A 330 -19.38 -3.63 -16.99
N PRO A 331 -19.28 -2.92 -18.13
CA PRO A 331 -20.42 -2.27 -18.74
C PRO A 331 -21.50 -3.30 -19.10
N ARG A 332 -22.74 -2.91 -18.95
CA ARG A 332 -23.88 -3.76 -19.28
C ARG A 332 -23.85 -4.24 -20.74
N GLU A 333 -23.44 -3.34 -21.67
CA GLU A 333 -23.31 -3.67 -23.09
C GLU A 333 -22.28 -4.80 -23.32
N ILE A 334 -21.24 -4.89 -22.52
CA ILE A 334 -20.27 -6.01 -22.61
C ILE A 334 -20.93 -7.30 -22.16
N LEU A 335 -21.57 -7.35 -21.01
CA LEU A 335 -22.16 -8.59 -20.48
C LEU A 335 -23.36 -9.09 -21.31
N GLU A 336 -24.13 -8.18 -21.90
CA GLU A 336 -25.25 -8.57 -22.78
C GLU A 336 -24.78 -9.17 -24.09
N ASN A 337 -23.63 -8.72 -24.62
CA ASN A 337 -23.20 -9.05 -25.98
C ASN A 337 -21.98 -9.96 -26.07
N PHE A 338 -21.25 -10.16 -24.95
CA PHE A 338 -20.05 -11.00 -24.91
C PHE A 338 -20.23 -12.13 -23.90
N ASN A 339 -19.66 -13.29 -24.21
CA ASN A 339 -19.46 -14.38 -23.27
C ASN A 339 -18.19 -14.09 -22.47
N PHE A 340 -18.27 -14.23 -21.15
CA PHE A 340 -17.16 -14.14 -20.23
C PHE A 340 -16.64 -15.53 -19.89
N GLU A 341 -15.32 -15.70 -19.85
CA GLU A 341 -14.72 -16.95 -19.36
C GLU A 341 -13.32 -16.68 -18.79
N TYR A 342 -12.95 -17.30 -17.67
CA TYR A 342 -11.58 -17.28 -17.19
C TYR A 342 -10.68 -18.12 -18.11
N VAL A 343 -9.52 -17.57 -18.51
CA VAL A 343 -8.53 -18.29 -19.32
C VAL A 343 -7.87 -19.40 -18.48
N LYS A 344 -7.57 -19.06 -17.22
CA LYS A 344 -7.08 -19.99 -16.20
C LYS A 344 -7.34 -19.43 -14.81
N SER A 345 -7.29 -20.27 -13.78
CA SER A 345 -7.33 -19.82 -12.40
C SER A 345 -6.17 -18.88 -12.10
N PRO A 346 -6.35 -17.91 -11.19
CA PRO A 346 -5.26 -17.03 -10.78
C PRO A 346 -4.10 -17.85 -10.15
N ASN A 347 -2.87 -17.38 -10.33
CA ASN A 347 -1.71 -18.04 -9.74
C ASN A 347 -1.64 -17.83 -8.21
N ILE A 348 -2.17 -16.71 -7.72
CA ILE A 348 -2.28 -16.36 -6.29
C ILE A 348 -3.70 -15.84 -6.03
N GLY A 349 -4.29 -16.26 -4.91
CA GLY A 349 -5.61 -15.81 -4.48
C GLY A 349 -6.77 -16.63 -5.04
N LYS A 350 -7.98 -16.12 -4.87
CA LYS A 350 -9.24 -16.72 -5.29
C LYS A 350 -10.07 -15.70 -6.05
N VAL A 351 -10.75 -16.15 -7.08
CA VAL A 351 -11.66 -15.30 -7.86
C VAL A 351 -13.08 -15.82 -7.76
N SER A 352 -14.09 -14.94 -7.87
CA SER A 352 -15.50 -15.31 -7.98
C SER A 352 -15.69 -16.32 -9.11
N ALA A 353 -16.62 -17.25 -8.95
CA ALA A 353 -16.85 -18.32 -9.96
C ALA A 353 -17.29 -17.74 -11.30
N ASP A 354 -18.01 -16.62 -11.29
CA ASP A 354 -18.56 -15.93 -12.45
C ASP A 354 -18.72 -14.43 -12.13
N VAL A 355 -19.20 -13.67 -13.10
CA VAL A 355 -19.58 -12.26 -12.91
C VAL A 355 -20.78 -12.18 -11.96
N ASP A 356 -20.69 -11.36 -10.93
CA ASP A 356 -21.80 -11.09 -10.02
C ASP A 356 -22.86 -10.24 -10.72
N PRO A 357 -24.10 -10.75 -10.90
CA PRO A 357 -25.16 -10.01 -11.59
C PRO A 357 -25.71 -8.82 -10.76
N SER A 358 -25.39 -8.73 -9.50
CA SER A 358 -25.87 -7.63 -8.62
C SER A 358 -25.16 -6.31 -8.88
N ASP A 359 -23.89 -6.36 -9.27
CA ASP A 359 -23.05 -5.18 -9.52
C ASP A 359 -22.24 -5.27 -10.83
N ASN A 360 -22.43 -6.35 -11.62
CA ASN A 360 -21.73 -6.60 -12.87
C ASN A 360 -20.20 -6.68 -12.72
N SER A 361 -19.70 -7.26 -11.65
CA SER A 361 -18.27 -7.34 -11.37
C SER A 361 -17.75 -8.76 -11.20
N ILE A 362 -16.45 -8.93 -11.38
CA ILE A 362 -15.72 -10.06 -10.82
C ILE A 362 -14.96 -9.58 -9.58
N THR A 363 -14.81 -10.46 -8.60
CA THR A 363 -14.04 -10.18 -7.38
C THR A 363 -12.86 -11.13 -7.30
N TRP A 364 -11.64 -10.58 -7.21
CA TRP A 364 -10.42 -11.34 -6.99
C TRP A 364 -9.83 -10.99 -5.64
N GLU A 365 -9.68 -11.99 -4.76
CA GLU A 365 -9.19 -11.85 -3.39
C GLU A 365 -7.81 -12.49 -3.26
N ILE A 366 -6.85 -11.71 -2.73
CA ILE A 366 -5.50 -12.15 -2.42
C ILE A 366 -5.26 -11.87 -0.94
N GLU A 367 -5.17 -12.94 -0.14
CA GLU A 367 -4.98 -12.81 1.31
C GLU A 367 -3.63 -12.20 1.67
N LEU A 368 -2.58 -12.61 0.95
CA LEU A 368 -1.20 -12.17 1.17
C LEU A 368 -0.42 -12.17 -0.14
N LEU A 369 0.25 -11.06 -0.43
CA LEU A 369 1.22 -10.93 -1.51
C LEU A 369 2.54 -10.42 -0.92
N LYS A 370 3.55 -11.29 -0.86
CA LYS A 370 4.86 -10.99 -0.28
C LYS A 370 5.69 -10.11 -1.21
N GLU A 371 6.76 -9.53 -0.66
CA GLU A 371 7.75 -8.78 -1.43
C GLU A 371 8.25 -9.56 -2.65
N GLY A 372 8.25 -8.91 -3.81
CA GLY A 372 8.67 -9.50 -5.08
C GLY A 372 7.71 -10.51 -5.70
N GLU A 373 6.55 -10.79 -5.07
CA GLU A 373 5.55 -11.68 -5.66
C GLU A 373 4.66 -10.94 -6.66
N VAL A 374 4.26 -11.67 -7.72
CA VAL A 374 3.36 -11.20 -8.77
C VAL A 374 2.16 -12.13 -8.85
N ALA A 375 0.99 -11.56 -8.64
CA ALA A 375 -0.28 -12.23 -8.84
C ALA A 375 -0.88 -11.88 -10.20
N THR A 376 -1.41 -12.87 -10.92
CA THR A 376 -2.01 -12.67 -12.25
C THR A 376 -3.33 -13.40 -12.38
N LEU A 377 -4.29 -12.77 -13.05
CA LEU A 377 -5.57 -13.31 -13.44
C LEU A 377 -5.86 -12.94 -14.90
N SER A 378 -6.32 -13.87 -15.72
CA SER A 378 -6.69 -13.56 -17.09
C SER A 378 -8.09 -14.10 -17.41
N TYR A 379 -8.87 -13.29 -18.11
CA TYR A 379 -10.17 -13.67 -18.61
C TYR A 379 -10.35 -13.24 -20.08
N LYS A 380 -11.31 -13.85 -20.74
CA LYS A 380 -11.61 -13.65 -22.15
C LYS A 380 -13.05 -13.16 -22.31
N LEU A 381 -13.23 -12.20 -23.22
CA LEU A 381 -14.52 -11.74 -23.69
C LEU A 381 -14.67 -12.14 -25.16
N THR A 382 -15.64 -12.99 -25.48
CA THR A 382 -15.92 -13.47 -26.85
C THR A 382 -17.28 -12.96 -27.29
N LEU A 383 -17.37 -12.30 -28.45
CA LEU A 383 -18.65 -11.84 -29.00
C LEU A 383 -19.61 -13.01 -29.16
N LYS A 384 -20.83 -12.87 -28.66
CA LYS A 384 -21.89 -13.87 -28.81
C LYS A 384 -22.30 -14.00 -30.27
N ASP A 385 -22.82 -15.15 -30.67
CA ASP A 385 -23.38 -15.34 -32.03
C ASP A 385 -24.62 -14.45 -32.25
N GLU A 386 -25.44 -14.30 -31.21
CA GLU A 386 -26.56 -13.36 -31.15
C GLU A 386 -26.19 -12.19 -30.26
N TYR A 387 -26.02 -11.03 -30.83
CA TYR A 387 -25.69 -9.78 -30.15
C TYR A 387 -26.58 -8.63 -30.64
N ASN A 388 -26.71 -7.57 -29.86
CA ASN A 388 -27.47 -6.38 -30.23
C ASN A 388 -26.72 -5.58 -31.32
N GLU A 389 -27.29 -5.46 -32.50
CA GLU A 389 -26.66 -4.70 -33.63
C GLU A 389 -26.44 -3.22 -33.31
N GLU A 390 -27.12 -2.68 -32.30
CA GLU A 390 -26.92 -1.27 -31.88
C GLU A 390 -25.52 -1.01 -31.31
N ILE A 391 -24.78 -2.05 -30.90
CA ILE A 391 -23.39 -1.90 -30.43
C ILE A 391 -22.38 -1.79 -31.59
N VAL A 392 -22.81 -2.09 -32.83
CA VAL A 392 -21.95 -1.99 -34.01
C VAL A 392 -21.52 -0.53 -34.20
N LYS A 393 -20.22 -0.33 -34.45
CA LYS A 393 -19.57 0.97 -34.59
C LYS A 393 -19.44 1.79 -33.28
N LYS A 394 -20.06 1.37 -32.17
CA LYS A 394 -19.82 1.97 -30.86
C LYS A 394 -18.42 1.60 -30.37
N ILE A 395 -17.81 2.51 -29.64
CA ILE A 395 -16.60 2.24 -28.87
C ILE A 395 -17.04 1.69 -27.52
N LEU A 396 -16.64 0.46 -27.23
CA LEU A 396 -17.01 -0.28 -26.04
C LEU A 396 -15.80 -0.38 -25.12
N PRO A 397 -15.82 0.23 -23.91
CA PRO A 397 -14.82 -0.04 -22.91
C PRO A 397 -14.97 -1.48 -22.39
N THR A 398 -13.87 -2.17 -22.12
CA THR A 398 -13.89 -3.55 -21.63
C THR A 398 -14.28 -3.65 -20.15
N ASN A 399 -14.18 -2.55 -19.41
CA ASN A 399 -14.68 -2.38 -18.04
C ASN A 399 -15.14 -0.93 -17.81
N GLU A 400 -16.01 -0.71 -16.82
CA GLU A 400 -16.41 0.62 -16.35
C GLU A 400 -15.34 1.23 -15.44
N LYS A 401 -14.89 0.44 -14.47
CA LYS A 401 -13.87 0.80 -13.50
C LYS A 401 -13.26 -0.43 -12.86
N VAL A 402 -12.15 -0.25 -12.19
CA VAL A 402 -11.55 -1.21 -11.26
C VAL A 402 -11.42 -0.54 -9.90
N ASP A 403 -11.93 -1.19 -8.87
CA ASP A 403 -11.69 -0.83 -7.47
C ASP A 403 -10.69 -1.83 -6.88
N ILE A 404 -9.76 -1.34 -6.08
CA ILE A 404 -8.82 -2.16 -5.32
C ILE A 404 -8.81 -1.71 -3.86
N ASP A 405 -9.18 -2.62 -2.95
CA ASP A 405 -9.03 -2.46 -1.52
C ASP A 405 -7.80 -3.26 -1.09
N PHE A 406 -6.96 -2.72 -0.22
CA PHE A 406 -5.76 -3.40 0.24
C PHE A 406 -5.36 -2.95 1.65
N GLU A 407 -4.54 -3.76 2.30
CA GLU A 407 -3.97 -3.47 3.61
C GLU A 407 -2.45 -3.53 3.54
N THR A 408 -1.82 -2.46 4.00
CA THR A 408 -0.37 -2.31 4.16
C THR A 408 -0.02 -2.24 5.64
N ARG A 409 1.26 -2.14 5.96
CA ARG A 409 1.74 -1.82 7.31
C ARG A 409 1.14 -0.54 7.91
N ASP A 410 0.73 0.41 7.04
CA ASP A 410 0.19 1.72 7.46
C ASP A 410 -1.34 1.70 7.61
N GLY A 411 -1.97 0.55 7.38
CA GLY A 411 -3.40 0.34 7.49
C GLY A 411 -4.08 0.00 6.18
N LYS A 412 -5.42 0.09 6.20
CA LYS A 412 -6.27 -0.20 5.04
C LYS A 412 -6.42 1.03 4.17
N ASP A 413 -6.46 0.79 2.85
CA ASP A 413 -6.64 1.82 1.85
C ASP A 413 -7.47 1.31 0.67
N LYS A 414 -7.93 2.24 -0.17
CA LYS A 414 -8.71 1.94 -1.35
C LYS A 414 -8.36 2.89 -2.49
N GLU A 415 -8.18 2.32 -3.68
CA GLU A 415 -7.92 3.05 -4.91
C GLU A 415 -8.89 2.61 -6.01
N SER A 416 -9.06 3.45 -7.02
CA SER A 416 -9.98 3.19 -8.14
C SER A 416 -9.47 3.81 -9.43
N SER A 417 -9.77 3.18 -10.57
CA SER A 417 -9.46 3.70 -11.91
C SER A 417 -10.57 3.35 -12.90
N ASP A 418 -10.93 4.29 -13.77
CA ASP A 418 -11.88 4.13 -14.87
C ASP A 418 -11.21 3.98 -16.24
N VAL A 419 -9.88 3.87 -16.27
CA VAL A 419 -9.13 3.62 -17.50
C VAL A 419 -9.39 2.20 -17.99
N SER A 420 -9.70 2.05 -19.27
CA SER A 420 -10.11 0.79 -19.87
C SER A 420 -9.63 0.65 -21.30
N PRO A 421 -9.12 -0.51 -21.71
CA PRO A 421 -8.99 -0.85 -23.12
C PRO A 421 -10.35 -0.81 -23.82
N LYS A 422 -10.37 -0.42 -25.10
CA LYS A 422 -11.62 -0.25 -25.84
C LYS A 422 -11.61 -1.03 -27.15
N ILE A 423 -12.75 -1.64 -27.46
CA ILE A 423 -13.00 -2.41 -28.67
C ILE A 423 -14.13 -1.79 -29.48
N ARG A 424 -14.22 -2.16 -30.75
CA ARG A 424 -15.31 -1.77 -31.65
C ARG A 424 -15.66 -2.90 -32.61
N LEU A 425 -16.96 -3.08 -32.89
CA LEU A 425 -17.43 -3.98 -33.93
C LEU A 425 -17.61 -3.22 -35.24
N LEU A 426 -17.16 -3.82 -36.32
CA LEU A 426 -17.33 -3.34 -37.68
C LEU A 426 -18.09 -4.37 -38.50
N VAL A 427 -18.90 -3.89 -39.44
CA VAL A 427 -19.55 -4.73 -40.44
C VAL A 427 -18.89 -4.48 -41.76
N GLU A 428 -18.29 -5.52 -42.32
CA GLU A 428 -17.71 -5.51 -43.66
C GLU A 428 -18.69 -6.19 -44.61
N GLU A 429 -19.05 -5.50 -45.70
CA GLU A 429 -19.76 -6.11 -46.79
C GLU A 429 -18.80 -7.06 -47.51
N VAL A 430 -19.08 -8.35 -47.47
CA VAL A 430 -18.35 -9.33 -48.24
C VAL A 430 -18.83 -9.23 -49.68
N PRO A 431 -17.96 -8.84 -50.69
CA PRO A 431 -18.34 -8.88 -52.07
C PRO A 431 -18.79 -10.29 -52.43
N ASP A 432 -19.97 -10.39 -53.02
CA ASP A 432 -20.47 -11.68 -53.52
C ASP A 432 -19.60 -12.12 -54.73
N ASN A 433 -18.54 -12.86 -54.43
CA ASN A 433 -17.66 -13.45 -55.44
C ASN A 433 -18.34 -14.68 -56.14
N THR A 434 -19.64 -14.95 -55.88
CA THR A 434 -20.37 -16.02 -56.54
C THR A 434 -21.00 -15.63 -57.87
N ILE A 435 -20.72 -14.41 -58.36
CA ILE A 435 -20.96 -14.15 -59.79
C ILE A 435 -19.94 -14.99 -60.54
N SER A 436 -20.30 -16.24 -60.78
CA SER A 436 -19.57 -17.08 -61.68
C SER A 436 -19.53 -16.35 -63.04
N ASP A 437 -18.35 -16.23 -63.66
CA ASP A 437 -18.12 -15.85 -65.02
C ASP A 437 -18.79 -16.89 -65.98
N LYS A 438 -20.08 -17.17 -65.82
CA LYS A 438 -20.86 -17.74 -66.89
C LYS A 438 -21.24 -16.56 -67.78
N PRO A 439 -20.74 -16.51 -69.02
CA PRO A 439 -21.11 -15.46 -69.95
C PRO A 439 -22.63 -15.50 -70.02
N ILE A 440 -23.28 -14.38 -69.73
CA ILE A 440 -24.71 -14.16 -69.93
C ILE A 440 -24.93 -14.49 -71.40
N PRO A 441 -25.80 -15.48 -71.74
CA PRO A 441 -26.06 -15.79 -73.14
C PRO A 441 -26.56 -14.50 -73.78
N GLN A 442 -25.77 -13.95 -74.72
CA GLN A 442 -26.08 -12.68 -75.41
C GLN A 442 -27.41 -12.73 -76.14
N THR A 443 -28.03 -13.91 -76.26
CA THR A 443 -29.31 -14.13 -76.94
C THR A 443 -30.54 -13.66 -76.17
N GLY A 444 -30.48 -13.46 -74.84
CA GLY A 444 -31.64 -13.07 -74.03
C GLY A 444 -32.02 -11.58 -74.12
N ILE A 445 -31.01 -10.69 -74.14
CA ILE A 445 -31.26 -9.23 -74.08
C ILE A 445 -31.75 -8.70 -75.44
N TYR A 446 -31.24 -9.22 -76.53
CA TYR A 446 -31.68 -8.79 -77.87
C TYR A 446 -33.14 -9.24 -78.17
N ASN A 447 -33.58 -10.38 -77.70
CA ASN A 447 -34.94 -10.83 -77.86
C ASN A 447 -35.95 -10.02 -77.04
N VAL A 448 -35.60 -9.56 -75.87
CA VAL A 448 -36.49 -8.74 -75.03
C VAL A 448 -36.60 -7.31 -75.60
N ILE A 449 -35.51 -6.71 -76.04
CA ILE A 449 -35.53 -5.39 -76.66
C ILE A 449 -36.25 -5.43 -78.01
N SER A 450 -36.04 -6.43 -78.84
CA SER A 450 -36.77 -6.61 -80.10
C SER A 450 -38.26 -6.83 -79.89
N THR A 451 -38.65 -7.55 -78.90
CA THR A 451 -40.08 -7.83 -78.54
C THR A 451 -40.78 -6.56 -78.03
N ILE A 452 -40.11 -5.75 -77.20
CA ILE A 452 -40.64 -4.47 -76.75
C ILE A 452 -40.74 -3.47 -77.93
N SER A 453 -39.76 -3.41 -78.79
CA SER A 453 -39.77 -2.55 -79.96
C SER A 453 -40.89 -2.93 -80.96
N VAL A 454 -41.15 -4.21 -81.15
CA VAL A 454 -42.27 -4.70 -82.01
C VAL A 454 -43.62 -4.36 -81.36
N ILE A 455 -43.74 -4.45 -80.06
CA ILE A 455 -45.02 -4.13 -79.35
C ILE A 455 -45.27 -2.61 -79.42
N LEU A 456 -44.27 -1.78 -79.31
CA LEU A 456 -44.39 -0.32 -79.45
C LEU A 456 -44.73 0.09 -80.86
N ILE A 457 -44.16 -0.51 -81.88
CA ILE A 457 -44.49 -0.26 -83.32
C ILE A 457 -45.88 -0.69 -83.66
N ILE A 458 -46.34 -1.80 -83.15
CA ILE A 458 -47.72 -2.24 -83.34
C ILE A 458 -48.75 -1.34 -82.68
N SER A 459 -48.41 -0.79 -81.51
CA SER A 459 -49.32 0.16 -80.81
C SER A 459 -49.36 1.55 -81.48
N ILE A 460 -48.33 1.96 -82.24
CA ILE A 460 -48.31 3.18 -83.02
C ILE A 460 -49.06 3.03 -84.38
N LEU A 461 -49.08 1.84 -84.94
CA LEU A 461 -49.76 1.59 -86.24
C LEU A 461 -51.28 1.33 -86.14
N PHE A 462 -51.84 1.14 -84.93
CA PHE A 462 -53.25 0.86 -84.69
C PHE A 462 -53.98 1.89 -83.78
N ASN A 463 -53.42 3.09 -83.63
CA ASN A 463 -54.11 4.23 -83.06
C ASN A 463 -54.65 5.19 -84.10
#